data_d18e6c35ca7b10a36798acb72a8b39f0
#
_entry.id   d18e6c35ca7b10a36798acb72a8b39f0
#
_cell.length_a   1.000
_cell.length_b   1.000
_cell.length_c   1.000
_cell.angle_alpha   90.00
_cell.angle_beta   90.00
_cell.angle_gamma   90.00
#
_symmetry.space_group_name_H-M   'P 1'
#
loop_
_entity.id
_entity.type
_entity.pdbx_description
1 polymer ?
#
loop_
_entity_poly.entity_id
_entity_poly.type
_entity_poly.pdbx_seq_one_letter_code
_entity_poly.pdbx_strand_id
1 'polypeptide(L)'
;MQMKQTPKSRRVYCAAACMAVAVAAFPAGSQGYPPSQRGTVTQNVAFTAISVTYGRPVARGRELFGALVPWDSVWHPCADSATRVTFNHDVLLEGKPLRAGEYTLWLIPREHAPWTVIVSRAAHVFHKPYPGERFEVLRLDVTPEQVSPVESFAIYFPMVLRDEAVMRLHWGTTAVPIRIKAPFKPEPR
;
A
#
# COMPACT_ATOMS: atom_id res chain seq x y z
N MET A 1 -10.76 -68.21 -80.39
CA MET A 1 -11.53 -67.80 -79.22
C MET A 1 -10.53 -67.25 -78.23
N GLN A 2 -10.27 -65.90 -78.28
CA GLN A 2 -9.26 -65.21 -77.45
C GLN A 2 -9.95 -64.48 -76.37
N MET A 3 -9.63 -64.82 -75.15
CA MET A 3 -10.07 -64.10 -73.94
C MET A 3 -9.18 -62.86 -73.70
N LYS A 4 -9.80 -61.67 -73.76
CA LYS A 4 -9.16 -60.41 -73.42
C LYS A 4 -9.03 -60.29 -71.86
N GLN A 5 -7.84 -60.20 -71.42
CA GLN A 5 -7.56 -59.87 -70.01
C GLN A 5 -7.60 -58.36 -69.87
N THR A 6 -8.36 -57.84 -68.92
CA THR A 6 -8.46 -56.45 -68.50
C THR A 6 -7.37 -56.15 -67.43
N PRO A 7 -6.72 -55.02 -67.48
CA PRO A 7 -5.68 -54.72 -66.49
C PRO A 7 -6.31 -54.19 -65.15
N LYS A 8 -5.87 -54.79 -64.07
CA LYS A 8 -6.22 -54.33 -62.67
C LYS A 8 -5.57 -53.02 -62.40
N SER A 9 -6.33 -51.97 -62.19
CA SER A 9 -5.83 -50.66 -61.68
C SER A 9 -5.39 -50.80 -60.25
N ARG A 10 -4.10 -50.51 -59.96
CA ARG A 10 -3.54 -50.34 -58.64
C ARG A 10 -3.96 -48.99 -58.10
N ARG A 11 -4.82 -48.96 -57.09
CA ARG A 11 -5.11 -47.75 -56.32
C ARG A 11 -3.94 -47.51 -55.37
N VAL A 12 -3.19 -46.41 -55.58
CA VAL A 12 -2.18 -45.89 -54.68
C VAL A 12 -2.92 -45.09 -53.63
N TYR A 13 -2.92 -45.58 -52.39
CA TYR A 13 -3.42 -44.84 -51.27
C TYR A 13 -2.29 -43.94 -50.76
N CYS A 14 -2.38 -42.64 -51.02
CA CYS A 14 -1.55 -41.66 -50.35
C CYS A 14 -2.06 -41.51 -48.92
N ALA A 15 -1.35 -42.06 -47.95
CA ALA A 15 -1.58 -41.82 -46.55
C ALA A 15 -1.04 -40.43 -46.22
N ALA A 16 -1.93 -39.43 -46.11
CA ALA A 16 -1.58 -38.12 -45.58
C ALA A 16 -1.41 -38.26 -44.06
N ALA A 17 -0.15 -38.25 -43.62
CA ALA A 17 0.17 -38.18 -42.20
C ALA A 17 -0.11 -36.76 -41.71
N CYS A 18 -1.25 -36.51 -41.05
CA CYS A 18 -1.51 -35.30 -40.30
C CYS A 18 -0.62 -35.30 -39.02
N MET A 19 0.49 -34.57 -39.05
CA MET A 19 1.23 -34.21 -37.85
C MET A 19 0.34 -33.25 -37.05
N ALA A 20 -0.27 -33.73 -35.98
CA ALA A 20 -0.89 -32.89 -34.97
C ALA A 20 0.20 -32.25 -34.16
N VAL A 21 0.50 -30.98 -34.42
CA VAL A 21 1.34 -30.15 -33.53
C VAL A 21 0.55 -29.91 -32.27
N ALA A 22 0.85 -30.65 -31.20
CA ALA A 22 0.36 -30.36 -29.87
C ALA A 22 1.00 -29.07 -29.41
N VAL A 23 0.31 -27.95 -29.55
CA VAL A 23 0.65 -26.70 -28.89
C VAL A 23 0.43 -26.91 -27.39
N ALA A 24 1.51 -27.15 -26.65
CA ALA A 24 1.46 -27.14 -25.20
C ALA A 24 1.06 -25.73 -24.77
N ALA A 25 -0.20 -25.56 -24.39
CA ALA A 25 -0.66 -24.35 -23.72
C ALA A 25 0.04 -24.32 -22.35
N PHE A 26 1.10 -23.57 -22.22
CA PHE A 26 1.63 -23.19 -20.93
C PHE A 26 0.53 -22.42 -20.21
N PRO A 27 0.14 -22.79 -18.96
CA PRO A 27 -0.76 -21.96 -18.21
C PRO A 27 -0.04 -20.61 -18.08
N ALA A 28 -0.59 -19.57 -18.70
CA ALA A 28 -0.21 -18.21 -18.43
C ALA A 28 -0.54 -18.01 -16.95
N GLY A 29 0.49 -18.17 -16.08
CA GLY A 29 0.39 -17.80 -14.68
C GLY A 29 -0.12 -16.37 -14.69
N SER A 30 -1.35 -16.16 -14.25
CA SER A 30 -1.90 -14.83 -14.08
C SER A 30 -0.99 -14.14 -13.06
N GLN A 31 -0.05 -13.35 -13.53
CA GLN A 31 0.60 -12.36 -12.71
C GLN A 31 -0.49 -11.35 -12.36
N GLY A 32 -1.33 -11.75 -11.38
CA GLY A 32 -2.40 -10.90 -10.90
C GLY A 32 -1.78 -9.65 -10.31
N TYR A 33 -2.19 -8.51 -10.79
CA TYR A 33 -1.83 -7.24 -10.16
C TYR A 33 -2.25 -7.29 -8.68
N PRO A 34 -1.44 -6.77 -7.75
CA PRO A 34 -1.83 -6.67 -6.35
C PRO A 34 -3.19 -6.00 -6.24
N PRO A 35 -4.13 -6.52 -5.42
CA PRO A 35 -5.46 -5.95 -5.26
C PRO A 35 -5.45 -4.52 -4.69
N SER A 36 -4.34 -4.12 -4.08
CA SER A 36 -4.08 -2.77 -3.58
C SER A 36 -2.82 -2.23 -4.23
N GLN A 37 -2.96 -1.11 -4.95
CA GLN A 37 -1.82 -0.46 -5.59
C GLN A 37 -1.01 0.32 -4.55
N ARG A 38 0.28 0.50 -4.78
CA ARG A 38 1.12 1.37 -3.95
C ARG A 38 1.00 2.82 -4.41
N GLY A 39 1.08 3.71 -3.45
CA GLY A 39 1.16 5.15 -3.67
C GLY A 39 2.36 5.72 -2.93
N THR A 40 2.85 6.85 -3.42
CA THR A 40 3.86 7.66 -2.74
C THR A 40 3.40 9.10 -2.77
N VAL A 41 3.51 9.78 -1.63
CA VAL A 41 3.34 11.23 -1.52
C VAL A 41 4.60 11.82 -0.93
N THR A 42 5.04 12.94 -1.47
CA THR A 42 6.17 13.71 -0.97
C THR A 42 5.73 15.13 -0.69
N GLN A 43 6.23 15.70 0.41
CA GLN A 43 5.95 17.08 0.78
C GLN A 43 7.21 17.71 1.41
N ASN A 44 7.56 18.90 0.96
CA ASN A 44 8.58 19.71 1.63
C ASN A 44 7.90 20.65 2.63
N VAL A 45 8.44 20.70 3.85
CA VAL A 45 8.02 21.60 4.92
C VAL A 45 9.29 22.28 5.44
N ALA A 46 9.42 23.58 5.25
CA ALA A 46 10.70 24.29 5.37
C ALA A 46 11.77 23.57 4.51
N PHE A 47 12.86 23.14 5.13
CA PHE A 47 13.93 22.37 4.47
C PHE A 47 13.78 20.85 4.66
N THR A 48 12.71 20.41 5.30
CA THR A 48 12.46 18.99 5.54
C THR A 48 11.68 18.37 4.40
N ALA A 49 12.29 17.39 3.73
CA ALA A 49 11.59 16.53 2.79
C ALA A 49 10.94 15.37 3.55
N ILE A 50 9.65 15.21 3.36
CA ILE A 50 8.83 14.12 3.91
C ILE A 50 8.41 13.25 2.75
N SER A 51 8.65 11.94 2.84
CA SER A 51 8.18 10.98 1.84
C SER A 51 7.39 9.86 2.52
N VAL A 52 6.20 9.55 2.01
CA VAL A 52 5.36 8.47 2.53
C VAL A 52 5.03 7.51 1.42
N THR A 53 5.39 6.24 1.59
CA THR A 53 5.06 5.16 0.66
C THR A 53 4.13 4.17 1.34
N TYR A 54 3.00 3.87 0.72
CA TYR A 54 1.94 3.09 1.33
C TYR A 54 1.12 2.30 0.30
N GLY A 55 0.46 1.23 0.71
CA GLY A 55 -0.54 0.55 -0.10
C GLY A 55 -1.89 1.24 0.01
N ARG A 56 -2.72 1.14 -1.02
CA ARG A 56 -4.00 1.82 -1.12
C ARG A 56 -5.15 0.81 -1.17
N PRO A 57 -5.55 0.21 -0.02
CA PRO A 57 -6.73 -0.65 -0.01
C PRO A 57 -7.98 0.13 -0.38
N VAL A 58 -8.92 -0.57 -1.01
CA VAL A 58 -10.21 -0.05 -1.48
C VAL A 58 -11.31 -0.56 -0.57
N ALA A 59 -12.23 0.31 -0.14
CA ALA A 59 -13.30 -0.03 0.80
C ALA A 59 -14.27 -1.08 0.24
N ARG A 60 -14.69 -0.94 -1.01
CA ARG A 60 -15.61 -1.86 -1.71
C ARG A 60 -16.92 -2.05 -0.95
N GLY A 61 -17.49 -0.96 -0.44
CA GLY A 61 -18.74 -0.98 0.31
C GLY A 61 -18.68 -1.69 1.66
N ARG A 62 -17.49 -2.06 2.16
CA ARG A 62 -17.33 -2.70 3.47
C ARG A 62 -17.37 -1.67 4.58
N GLU A 63 -17.93 -2.04 5.71
CA GLU A 63 -17.72 -1.33 6.96
C GLU A 63 -16.25 -1.45 7.37
N LEU A 64 -15.60 -0.29 7.59
CA LEU A 64 -14.16 -0.23 7.77
C LEU A 64 -13.76 -0.41 9.23
N PHE A 65 -14.07 0.57 10.07
CA PHE A 65 -13.64 0.57 11.47
C PHE A 65 -14.72 -0.04 12.36
N GLY A 66 -14.32 -0.96 13.23
CA GLY A 66 -15.22 -1.82 14.00
C GLY A 66 -15.52 -3.17 13.34
N ALA A 67 -15.37 -3.26 12.01
CA ALA A 67 -15.57 -4.51 11.26
C ALA A 67 -14.29 -4.99 10.57
N LEU A 68 -13.91 -4.39 9.43
CA LEU A 68 -12.68 -4.78 8.72
C LEU A 68 -11.42 -4.48 9.54
N VAL A 69 -11.42 -3.38 10.25
CA VAL A 69 -10.36 -2.95 11.17
C VAL A 69 -10.96 -2.95 12.57
N PRO A 70 -10.65 -3.95 13.42
CA PRO A 70 -11.20 -4.04 14.77
C PRO A 70 -10.79 -2.86 15.65
N TRP A 71 -11.70 -2.43 16.53
CA TRP A 71 -11.37 -1.45 17.57
C TRP A 71 -10.32 -2.01 18.55
N ASP A 72 -9.56 -1.13 19.15
CA ASP A 72 -8.56 -1.40 20.20
C ASP A 72 -7.45 -2.38 19.79
N SER A 73 -7.31 -2.65 18.49
CA SER A 73 -6.29 -3.54 17.95
C SER A 73 -5.25 -2.75 17.14
N VAL A 74 -4.00 -3.20 17.19
CA VAL A 74 -2.95 -2.60 16.36
C VAL A 74 -3.25 -2.89 14.90
N TRP A 75 -3.49 -1.83 14.16
CA TRP A 75 -3.76 -1.86 12.73
C TRP A 75 -2.63 -1.20 11.95
N HIS A 76 -2.35 -1.79 10.85
CA HIS A 76 -1.43 -1.28 9.86
C HIS A 76 -2.22 -0.52 8.78
N PRO A 77 -2.06 0.81 8.66
CA PRO A 77 -2.84 1.63 7.73
C PRO A 77 -2.35 1.48 6.29
N CYS A 78 -2.56 0.31 5.70
CA CYS A 78 -2.04 -0.02 4.38
C CYS A 78 -2.50 -1.42 3.93
N ALA A 79 -2.00 -1.87 2.77
CA ALA A 79 -2.00 -3.26 2.31
C ALA A 79 -0.57 -3.66 1.93
N ASP A 80 -0.22 -4.92 2.11
CA ASP A 80 1.09 -5.54 1.84
C ASP A 80 2.21 -5.00 2.75
N SER A 81 3.23 -4.34 2.20
CA SER A 81 4.32 -3.77 2.99
C SER A 81 3.85 -2.59 3.85
N ALA A 82 4.42 -2.44 5.03
CA ALA A 82 4.05 -1.38 5.96
C ALA A 82 4.15 0.03 5.36
N THR A 83 3.22 0.90 5.78
CA THR A 83 3.28 2.33 5.48
C THR A 83 4.56 2.89 6.04
N ARG A 84 5.42 3.39 5.17
CA ARG A 84 6.73 3.91 5.49
C ARG A 84 6.76 5.41 5.32
N VAL A 85 7.26 6.11 6.32
CA VAL A 85 7.51 7.55 6.29
C VAL A 85 8.97 7.84 6.52
N THR A 86 9.52 8.75 5.72
CA THR A 86 10.92 9.19 5.80
C THR A 86 10.96 10.69 6.03
N PHE A 87 11.81 11.11 6.96
CA PHE A 87 12.12 12.51 7.24
C PHE A 87 13.64 12.71 7.08
N ASN A 88 14.05 13.65 6.24
CA ASN A 88 15.49 13.94 6.06
C ASN A 88 16.08 14.86 7.14
N HIS A 89 15.25 15.49 7.98
CA HIS A 89 15.64 16.29 9.15
C HIS A 89 14.75 15.92 10.35
N ASP A 90 15.21 16.30 11.55
CA ASP A 90 14.43 16.14 12.78
C ASP A 90 13.14 16.94 12.70
N VAL A 91 12.05 16.38 13.19
CA VAL A 91 10.71 17.00 13.21
C VAL A 91 10.05 16.87 14.57
N LEU A 92 8.96 17.60 14.77
CA LEU A 92 8.02 17.34 15.86
C LEU A 92 6.76 16.74 15.27
N LEU A 93 6.32 15.59 15.77
CA LEU A 93 5.01 15.00 15.47
C LEU A 93 4.10 15.19 16.67
N GLU A 94 2.95 15.85 16.49
CA GLU A 94 2.06 16.25 17.59
C GLU A 94 2.84 16.89 18.78
N GLY A 95 3.84 17.72 18.45
CA GLY A 95 4.72 18.39 19.42
C GLY A 95 5.83 17.51 20.03
N LYS A 96 5.87 16.20 19.75
CA LYS A 96 6.90 15.28 20.26
C LYS A 96 8.07 15.15 19.28
N PRO A 97 9.32 15.20 19.74
CA PRO A 97 10.49 15.15 18.87
C PRO A 97 10.67 13.78 18.23
N LEU A 98 10.96 13.78 16.94
CA LEU A 98 11.35 12.62 16.16
C LEU A 98 12.60 12.96 15.35
N ARG A 99 13.61 12.11 15.43
CA ARG A 99 14.86 12.27 14.66
C ARG A 99 14.60 12.06 13.16
N ALA A 100 15.48 12.62 12.34
CA ALA A 100 15.58 12.25 10.93
C ALA A 100 15.74 10.73 10.78
N GLY A 101 15.06 10.14 9.79
CA GLY A 101 15.12 8.70 9.60
C GLY A 101 13.91 8.16 8.86
N GLU A 102 13.85 6.84 8.82
CA GLU A 102 12.82 6.07 8.17
C GLU A 102 12.05 5.25 9.20
N TYR A 103 10.73 5.32 9.14
CA TYR A 103 9.82 4.74 10.12
C TYR A 103 8.63 4.08 9.46
N THR A 104 7.95 3.19 10.19
CA THR A 104 6.62 2.70 9.82
C THR A 104 5.56 3.29 10.75
N LEU A 105 4.35 3.47 10.21
CA LEU A 105 3.19 3.94 10.94
C LEU A 105 2.24 2.79 11.23
N TRP A 106 1.75 2.75 12.47
CA TRP A 106 0.74 1.82 12.96
C TRP A 106 -0.30 2.61 13.74
N LEU A 107 -1.53 2.14 13.79
CA LEU A 107 -2.60 2.80 14.51
C LEU A 107 -3.31 1.82 15.44
N ILE A 108 -3.87 2.36 16.50
CA ILE A 108 -4.87 1.66 17.32
C ILE A 108 -6.15 2.49 17.24
N PRO A 109 -7.09 2.11 16.36
CA PRO A 109 -8.39 2.77 16.27
C PRO A 109 -9.19 2.57 17.55
N ARG A 110 -9.95 3.59 17.96
CA ARG A 110 -10.90 3.52 19.09
C ARG A 110 -12.22 4.11 18.69
N GLU A 111 -13.29 3.50 19.19
CA GLU A 111 -14.65 3.92 18.83
C GLU A 111 -15.00 5.29 19.40
N HIS A 112 -14.66 5.53 20.67
CA HIS A 112 -15.10 6.71 21.41
C HIS A 112 -13.95 7.49 22.07
N ALA A 113 -12.72 7.31 21.60
CA ALA A 113 -11.54 7.95 22.16
C ALA A 113 -10.55 8.35 21.05
N PRO A 114 -9.59 9.21 21.33
CA PRO A 114 -8.48 9.47 20.41
C PRO A 114 -7.77 8.19 20.00
N TRP A 115 -7.42 8.09 18.73
CA TRP A 115 -6.65 6.98 18.21
C TRP A 115 -5.17 7.12 18.56
N THR A 116 -4.52 6.00 18.84
CA THR A 116 -3.07 6.04 19.02
C THR A 116 -2.37 5.82 17.68
N VAL A 117 -1.52 6.76 17.29
CA VAL A 117 -0.57 6.60 16.19
C VAL A 117 0.76 6.15 16.77
N ILE A 118 1.27 5.03 16.28
CA ILE A 118 2.54 4.44 16.68
C ILE A 118 3.55 4.67 15.56
N VAL A 119 4.69 5.27 15.89
CA VAL A 119 5.84 5.41 15.00
C VAL A 119 6.87 4.37 15.39
N SER A 120 7.22 3.49 14.48
CA SER A 120 8.15 2.39 14.71
C SER A 120 9.41 2.52 13.85
N ARG A 121 10.60 2.28 14.42
CA ARG A 121 11.87 2.23 13.69
C ARG A 121 12.07 0.96 12.86
N ALA A 122 11.17 -0.01 12.93
CA ALA A 122 11.17 -1.17 12.05
C ALA A 122 10.66 -0.77 10.66
N ALA A 123 11.53 -0.14 9.84
CA ALA A 123 11.16 0.51 8.59
C ALA A 123 10.83 -0.45 7.44
N HIS A 124 11.46 -1.62 7.40
CA HIS A 124 11.34 -2.59 6.30
C HIS A 124 10.64 -3.86 6.77
N VAL A 125 9.37 -3.74 7.12
CA VAL A 125 8.55 -4.86 7.60
C VAL A 125 7.29 -5.02 6.75
N PHE A 126 6.76 -6.25 6.77
CA PHE A 126 5.46 -6.53 6.20
C PHE A 126 4.35 -6.08 7.17
N HIS A 127 3.10 -5.99 6.69
CA HIS A 127 2.00 -5.51 7.53
C HIS A 127 1.65 -6.43 8.71
N LYS A 128 2.12 -7.67 8.72
CA LYS A 128 1.94 -8.65 9.80
C LYS A 128 3.16 -9.54 9.92
N PRO A 129 3.55 -9.89 11.14
CA PRO A 129 3.03 -9.40 12.42
C PRO A 129 3.50 -7.97 12.74
N TYR A 130 2.83 -7.32 13.68
CA TYR A 130 3.33 -6.07 14.27
C TYR A 130 4.72 -6.32 14.90
N PRO A 131 5.73 -5.47 14.63
CA PRO A 131 7.11 -5.74 15.07
C PRO A 131 7.32 -5.67 16.58
N GLY A 132 6.36 -5.12 17.31
CA GLY A 132 6.37 -5.06 18.78
C GLY A 132 6.88 -3.74 19.36
N GLU A 133 6.55 -3.52 20.63
CA GLU A 133 6.79 -2.27 21.36
C GLU A 133 8.29 -1.89 21.42
N ARG A 134 9.20 -2.87 21.40
CA ARG A 134 10.64 -2.64 21.40
C ARG A 134 11.15 -1.79 20.23
N PHE A 135 10.37 -1.70 19.14
CA PHE A 135 10.70 -0.89 17.97
C PHE A 135 9.97 0.44 17.94
N GLU A 136 9.05 0.69 18.86
CA GLU A 136 8.36 1.96 18.94
C GLU A 136 9.31 3.09 19.35
N VAL A 137 9.12 4.23 18.71
CA VAL A 137 9.86 5.45 19.06
C VAL A 137 8.92 6.54 19.57
N LEU A 138 7.65 6.53 19.13
CA LEU A 138 6.62 7.45 19.59
C LEU A 138 5.26 6.76 19.64
N ARG A 139 4.42 7.16 20.61
CA ARG A 139 2.97 6.99 20.63
C ARG A 139 2.33 8.38 20.75
N LEU A 140 1.40 8.65 19.84
CA LEU A 140 0.70 9.93 19.72
C LEU A 140 -0.80 9.67 19.78
N ASP A 141 -1.51 10.42 20.62
CA ASP A 141 -2.97 10.38 20.63
C ASP A 141 -3.50 11.44 19.67
N VAL A 142 -4.30 11.01 18.70
CA VAL A 142 -4.84 11.85 17.62
C VAL A 142 -6.33 11.63 17.54
N THR A 143 -7.10 12.71 17.58
CA THR A 143 -8.55 12.64 17.40
C THR A 143 -8.87 12.53 15.91
N PRO A 144 -9.54 11.44 15.47
CA PRO A 144 -9.95 11.31 14.08
C PRO A 144 -11.04 12.32 13.74
N GLU A 145 -11.12 12.70 12.47
CA GLU A 145 -12.11 13.63 11.93
C GLU A 145 -13.10 12.89 11.04
N GLN A 146 -14.37 13.30 11.08
CA GLN A 146 -15.36 12.89 10.09
C GLN A 146 -15.25 13.78 8.85
N VAL A 147 -15.11 13.18 7.69
CA VAL A 147 -14.86 13.85 6.41
C VAL A 147 -15.70 13.24 5.29
N SER A 148 -15.74 13.89 4.14
CA SER A 148 -16.37 13.31 2.95
C SER A 148 -15.71 11.99 2.58
N PRO A 149 -16.47 10.96 2.15
CA PRO A 149 -15.94 9.62 1.96
C PRO A 149 -14.93 9.52 0.81
N VAL A 150 -13.88 8.72 1.03
CA VAL A 150 -12.97 8.26 -0.03
C VAL A 150 -12.96 6.74 -0.08
N GLU A 151 -13.06 6.21 -1.27
CA GLU A 151 -13.11 4.76 -1.51
C GLU A 151 -11.75 4.08 -1.31
N SER A 152 -10.69 4.68 -1.83
CA SER A 152 -9.32 4.18 -1.68
C SER A 152 -8.60 4.89 -0.56
N PHE A 153 -7.97 4.13 0.34
CA PHE A 153 -7.11 4.70 1.37
C PHE A 153 -6.10 5.68 0.77
N ALA A 154 -6.00 6.86 1.36
CA ALA A 154 -5.13 7.93 0.88
C ALA A 154 -4.34 8.57 2.03
N ILE A 155 -3.09 8.94 1.74
CA ILE A 155 -2.27 9.79 2.59
C ILE A 155 -1.94 11.06 1.79
N TYR A 156 -2.19 12.22 2.39
CA TYR A 156 -1.97 13.51 1.72
C TYR A 156 -1.77 14.63 2.75
N PHE A 157 -1.39 15.81 2.27
CA PHE A 157 -1.11 16.99 3.09
C PHE A 157 -2.13 18.10 2.75
N PRO A 158 -3.26 18.17 3.47
CA PRO A 158 -4.29 19.18 3.20
C PRO A 158 -3.89 20.59 3.62
N MET A 159 -2.90 20.72 4.51
CA MET A 159 -2.37 21.99 4.97
C MET A 159 -0.84 21.92 5.00
N VAL A 160 -0.20 22.91 4.39
CA VAL A 160 1.24 23.10 4.42
C VAL A 160 1.51 24.59 4.62
N LEU A 161 2.14 24.93 5.72
CA LEU A 161 2.60 26.27 6.06
C LEU A 161 4.13 26.35 5.91
N ARG A 162 4.72 27.45 6.37
CA ARG A 162 6.16 27.67 6.26
C ARG A 162 7.01 26.57 6.91
N ASP A 163 6.66 26.17 8.13
CA ASP A 163 7.38 25.19 8.95
C ASP A 163 6.47 24.16 9.60
N GLU A 164 5.21 24.11 9.17
CA GLU A 164 4.19 23.19 9.68
C GLU A 164 3.40 22.57 8.55
N ALA A 165 2.96 21.33 8.74
CA ALA A 165 2.03 20.66 7.86
C ALA A 165 1.11 19.72 8.64
N VAL A 166 -0.02 19.37 8.04
CA VAL A 166 -0.85 18.25 8.49
C VAL A 166 -0.75 17.13 7.48
N MET A 167 -0.25 16.00 7.90
CA MET A 167 -0.35 14.75 7.15
C MET A 167 -1.65 14.05 7.55
N ARG A 168 -2.48 13.70 6.58
CA ARG A 168 -3.79 13.09 6.84
C ARG A 168 -3.83 11.68 6.26
N LEU A 169 -4.18 10.70 7.09
CA LEU A 169 -4.48 9.33 6.70
C LEU A 169 -6.00 9.23 6.58
N HIS A 170 -6.54 8.90 5.40
CA HIS A 170 -7.96 9.00 5.10
C HIS A 170 -8.49 7.73 4.47
N TRP A 171 -9.53 7.13 5.05
CA TRP A 171 -10.24 6.00 4.48
C TRP A 171 -11.73 6.01 4.87
N GLY A 172 -12.59 5.79 3.90
CA GLY A 172 -14.02 5.98 4.09
C GLY A 172 -14.32 7.41 4.53
N THR A 173 -15.10 7.57 5.56
CA THR A 173 -15.45 8.87 6.17
C THR A 173 -14.52 9.30 7.31
N THR A 174 -13.47 8.56 7.57
CA THR A 174 -12.58 8.81 8.71
C THR A 174 -11.22 9.29 8.23
N ALA A 175 -10.76 10.39 8.78
CA ALA A 175 -9.40 10.91 8.57
C ALA A 175 -8.66 11.08 9.90
N VAL A 176 -7.39 10.69 9.91
CA VAL A 176 -6.50 10.82 11.07
C VAL A 176 -5.45 11.89 10.73
N PRO A 177 -5.59 13.12 11.26
CA PRO A 177 -4.63 14.19 11.03
C PRO A 177 -3.43 14.05 11.96
N ILE A 178 -2.22 14.16 11.43
CA ILE A 178 -0.96 14.18 12.20
C ILE A 178 -0.27 15.50 11.92
N ARG A 179 -0.11 16.34 12.94
CA ARG A 179 0.60 17.61 12.83
C ARG A 179 2.08 17.38 12.81
N ILE A 180 2.74 18.00 11.87
CA ILE A 180 4.18 17.94 11.67
C ILE A 180 4.71 19.37 11.75
N LYS A 181 5.71 19.59 12.61
CA LYS A 181 6.49 20.83 12.62
C LYS A 181 7.93 20.50 12.25
N ALA A 182 8.44 21.19 11.23
CA ALA A 182 9.81 21.10 10.78
C ALA A 182 10.57 22.34 11.30
N PRO A 183 11.34 22.23 12.38
CA PRO A 183 12.01 23.39 12.95
C PRO A 183 12.95 24.04 11.93
N PHE A 184 12.71 25.30 11.67
CA PHE A 184 13.57 26.11 10.83
C PHE A 184 14.72 26.68 11.68
N LYS A 185 15.91 26.15 11.49
CA LYS A 185 17.14 26.81 11.95
C LYS A 185 17.81 27.41 10.72
N PRO A 186 17.83 28.75 10.56
CA PRO A 186 18.67 29.35 9.52
C PRO A 186 20.11 28.94 9.81
N GLU A 187 20.83 28.50 8.77
CA GLU A 187 22.26 28.29 8.91
C GLU A 187 22.91 29.61 9.31
N PRO A 188 23.88 29.61 10.28
CA PRO A 188 24.64 30.81 10.59
C PRO A 188 25.37 31.23 9.31
N ARG A 189 25.17 32.48 8.93
CA ARG A 189 25.91 33.11 7.80
C ARG A 189 27.38 33.27 8.17
#